data_eb95eea7ae5dc2a8e17f6def24e2c123
#
_entry.id   eb95eea7ae5dc2a8e17f6def24e2c123
#
_cell.length_a   1.000
_cell.length_b   1.000
_cell.length_c   1.000
_cell.angle_alpha   90.00
_cell.angle_beta   90.00
_cell.angle_gamma   90.00
#
_symmetry.space_group_name_H-M   'P 1'
#
loop_
_entity.id
_entity.type
_entity.pdbx_description
1 polymer ?
#
loop_
_entity_poly.entity_id
_entity_poly.type
_entity_poly.pdbx_seq_one_letter_code
_entity_poly.pdbx_strand_id
1 'polypeptide(L)'
;SYKVFHIIPAPVWVLAISIPIVLMYNYFDGQHIDFLGVTFEKPTNYLISIPSDLTEVFLYPDFSKLNTGVFWLVVLSMTIISSIISLAGAKAIDKLDPYKRKTNLNRDLMGLGASTVVSGMLGGLPILNVIVRSTVNVQNQAKTRWSNFFHGFLVLLFIVVLQPVMNMIPLAALAAVLVFAGIKLASPRVFSVVYKEGVEQLVFMISTLLFTVYNNLLFGLIAGIIITLITHILIARISVPQFFIYIFSPRNIELKKKGSDYEIKVRGVANFLTLLKLLKKLETIAPGTKLDIDFSGAKIIDLTVQEALDNFQRSHELTGGSVNFVGLHKHVASTKHKFALKSSTAPIANKTSPRQKILRALASANKWTFDLGQDNRFKKLQNFHFFDSRPIEYKENILQGTYEQTNVDWEISDVTFSEGAMLAKEVYHSTMQYVKLPKEVPPFILRREELVDRVFDRVRVFGTMKDINFKNNPEFSKQYYLKGD
;
A
#
# COMPACT_ATOMS: atom_id res chain seq x y z
N SER A 1 -23.97 15.39 10.45
CA SER A 1 -23.42 15.12 11.80
C SER A 1 -22.41 13.98 11.90
N TYR A 2 -22.32 13.08 10.91
CA TYR A 2 -21.39 11.93 10.94
C TYR A 2 -19.92 12.26 10.71
N LYS A 3 -19.59 13.41 10.13
CA LYS A 3 -18.21 13.74 9.67
C LYS A 3 -17.26 14.21 10.77
N VAL A 4 -17.74 14.75 11.86
CA VAL A 4 -16.89 15.14 13.01
C VAL A 4 -16.20 13.92 13.62
N PHE A 5 -16.87 12.77 13.60
CA PHE A 5 -16.31 11.51 14.09
C PHE A 5 -15.16 10.96 13.22
N HIS A 6 -15.05 11.38 11.96
CA HIS A 6 -13.94 10.95 11.08
C HIS A 6 -12.66 11.78 11.23
N ILE A 7 -12.74 12.93 11.89
CA ILE A 7 -11.58 13.81 12.11
C ILE A 7 -10.67 13.25 13.20
N ILE A 8 -11.30 12.70 14.25
CA ILE A 8 -10.59 12.11 15.39
C ILE A 8 -10.47 10.60 15.14
N PRO A 9 -9.25 10.03 15.14
CA PRO A 9 -9.05 8.60 14.97
C PRO A 9 -9.86 7.77 16.01
N ALA A 10 -10.43 6.64 15.57
CA ALA A 10 -11.23 5.77 16.43
C ALA A 10 -10.55 5.40 17.77
N PRO A 11 -9.23 5.13 17.85
CA PRO A 11 -8.58 4.87 19.14
C PRO A 11 -8.71 6.01 20.16
N VAL A 12 -8.74 7.26 19.70
CA VAL A 12 -8.89 8.43 20.59
C VAL A 12 -10.30 8.45 21.21
N TRP A 13 -11.33 8.11 20.42
CA TRP A 13 -12.69 7.99 20.95
C TRP A 13 -12.82 6.85 21.95
N VAL A 14 -12.16 5.72 21.71
CA VAL A 14 -12.15 4.60 22.67
C VAL A 14 -11.55 5.04 24.00
N LEU A 15 -10.44 5.77 24.00
CA LEU A 15 -9.83 6.30 25.22
C LEU A 15 -10.70 7.37 25.88
N ALA A 16 -11.25 8.31 25.11
CA ALA A 16 -12.09 9.39 25.62
C ALA A 16 -13.37 8.89 26.31
N ILE A 17 -13.88 7.73 25.90
CA ILE A 17 -15.07 7.11 26.49
C ILE A 17 -14.69 6.18 27.64
N SER A 18 -13.63 5.38 27.50
CA SER A 18 -13.25 4.37 28.50
C SER A 18 -12.73 4.96 29.80
N ILE A 19 -11.96 6.07 29.75
CA ILE A 19 -11.41 6.71 30.93
C ILE A 19 -12.53 7.25 31.87
N PRO A 20 -13.54 8.02 31.41
CA PRO A 20 -14.67 8.43 32.24
C PRO A 20 -15.47 7.25 32.80
N ILE A 21 -15.65 6.18 32.04
CA ILE A 21 -16.33 4.97 32.50
C ILE A 21 -15.56 4.35 33.67
N VAL A 22 -14.25 4.23 33.56
CA VAL A 22 -13.38 3.72 34.63
C VAL A 22 -13.53 4.57 35.91
N LEU A 23 -13.57 5.90 35.75
CA LEU A 23 -13.74 6.82 36.87
C LEU A 23 -15.16 6.72 37.52
N MET A 24 -16.20 6.60 36.69
CA MET A 24 -17.59 6.50 37.18
C MET A 24 -17.86 5.21 37.98
N TYR A 25 -17.26 4.12 37.57
CA TYR A 25 -17.47 2.82 38.20
C TYR A 25 -16.46 2.48 39.31
N ASN A 26 -15.69 3.45 39.82
CA ASN A 26 -14.65 3.25 40.82
C ASN A 26 -13.84 1.98 40.60
N TYR A 27 -13.34 1.83 39.35
CA TYR A 27 -12.60 0.64 38.95
C TYR A 27 -11.35 0.36 39.79
N PHE A 28 -10.99 1.33 40.61
CA PHE A 28 -9.82 1.27 41.51
C PHE A 28 -10.12 0.57 42.84
N ASP A 29 -11.41 0.45 43.25
CA ASP A 29 -11.80 0.07 44.64
C ASP A 29 -12.13 -1.42 44.83
N GLY A 30 -11.65 -2.33 44.04
CA GLY A 30 -11.69 -3.78 44.29
C GLY A 30 -13.09 -4.41 44.51
N GLN A 31 -14.17 -3.72 44.14
CA GLN A 31 -15.53 -4.19 44.34
C GLN A 31 -15.98 -5.22 43.30
N HIS A 32 -16.84 -6.15 43.73
CA HIS A 32 -17.51 -7.09 42.85
C HIS A 32 -18.51 -6.36 41.95
N ILE A 33 -18.59 -6.76 40.66
CA ILE A 33 -19.62 -6.28 39.75
C ILE A 33 -20.65 -7.39 39.57
N ASP A 34 -21.87 -7.12 39.99
CA ASP A 34 -23.02 -7.98 39.73
C ASP A 34 -23.63 -7.53 38.39
N PHE A 35 -23.49 -8.36 37.36
CA PHE A 35 -24.10 -8.13 36.07
C PHE A 35 -24.96 -9.33 35.70
N LEU A 36 -26.27 -9.13 35.53
CA LEU A 36 -27.25 -10.17 35.20
C LEU A 36 -27.25 -11.35 36.17
N GLY A 37 -27.04 -11.09 37.49
CA GLY A 37 -27.04 -12.13 38.54
C GLY A 37 -25.76 -12.97 38.60
N VAL A 38 -24.70 -12.58 37.90
CA VAL A 38 -23.38 -13.19 37.99
C VAL A 38 -22.42 -12.20 38.62
N THR A 39 -21.84 -12.59 39.75
CA THR A 39 -20.83 -11.80 40.46
C THR A 39 -19.45 -12.05 39.79
N PHE A 40 -18.90 -11.05 39.20
CA PHE A 40 -17.54 -11.11 38.63
C PHE A 40 -16.56 -10.56 39.67
N GLU A 41 -15.61 -11.39 40.09
CA GLU A 41 -14.45 -10.92 40.84
C GLU A 41 -13.57 -10.09 39.89
N LYS A 42 -13.26 -8.86 40.30
CA LYS A 42 -12.32 -8.03 39.57
C LYS A 42 -10.89 -8.51 39.81
N PRO A 43 -10.15 -9.01 38.82
CA PRO A 43 -8.70 -9.15 38.96
C PRO A 43 -8.08 -7.75 39.06
N THR A 44 -7.09 -7.62 39.94
CA THR A 44 -6.44 -6.36 40.34
C THR A 44 -5.64 -5.65 39.22
N ASN A 45 -5.57 -6.20 38.01
CA ASN A 45 -4.68 -5.74 36.95
C ASN A 45 -5.37 -5.43 35.61
N TYR A 46 -6.49 -4.67 35.63
CA TYR A 46 -7.16 -4.29 34.37
C TYR A 46 -6.72 -2.98 33.76
N LEU A 47 -5.89 -2.23 34.43
CA LEU A 47 -5.38 -0.94 34.00
C LEU A 47 -3.93 -1.07 33.51
N ILE A 48 -3.51 -0.14 32.66
CA ILE A 48 -2.10 0.00 32.34
C ILE A 48 -1.34 0.40 33.60
N SER A 49 -0.22 -0.25 33.86
CA SER A 49 0.70 0.11 34.92
C SER A 49 2.00 0.61 34.33
N ILE A 50 2.19 1.92 34.34
CA ILE A 50 3.47 2.55 34.00
C ILE A 50 4.15 2.87 35.33
N PRO A 51 5.39 2.37 35.59
CA PRO A 51 6.12 2.67 36.80
C PRO A 51 6.27 4.17 37.02
N SER A 52 6.15 4.60 38.28
CA SER A 52 6.36 6.01 38.64
C SER A 52 7.80 6.43 38.48
N ASP A 53 8.72 5.51 38.72
CA ASP A 53 10.13 5.70 38.46
C ASP A 53 10.48 5.16 37.08
N LEU A 54 10.70 6.06 36.12
CA LEU A 54 11.07 5.72 34.76
C LEU A 54 12.49 5.12 34.64
N THR A 55 13.31 5.23 35.70
CA THR A 55 14.64 4.61 35.71
C THR A 55 14.58 3.08 35.83
N GLU A 56 13.52 2.54 36.44
CA GLU A 56 13.27 1.10 36.52
C GLU A 56 12.93 0.45 35.18
N VAL A 57 12.56 1.26 34.17
CA VAL A 57 12.23 0.78 32.82
C VAL A 57 13.48 0.43 32.02
N PHE A 58 14.64 0.97 32.40
CA PHE A 58 15.89 0.67 31.73
C PHE A 58 16.42 -0.69 32.16
N LEU A 59 16.23 -1.68 31.30
CA LEU A 59 16.72 -3.04 31.51
C LEU A 59 18.04 -3.22 30.74
N TYR A 60 19.09 -3.65 31.45
CA TYR A 60 20.35 -3.96 30.80
C TYR A 60 20.26 -5.32 30.07
N PRO A 61 20.95 -5.47 28.92
CA PRO A 61 20.96 -6.71 28.19
C PRO A 61 21.50 -7.88 29.03
N ASP A 62 20.76 -8.98 29.09
CA ASP A 62 21.22 -10.23 29.72
C ASP A 62 21.80 -11.17 28.65
N PHE A 63 23.09 -11.40 28.72
CA PHE A 63 23.82 -12.27 27.81
C PHE A 63 23.97 -13.71 28.32
N SER A 64 23.34 -14.10 29.42
CA SER A 64 23.44 -15.43 30.03
C SER A 64 23.03 -16.58 29.09
N LYS A 65 22.16 -16.27 28.13
CA LYS A 65 21.61 -17.25 27.15
C LYS A 65 22.33 -17.32 25.82
N LEU A 66 23.47 -16.61 25.65
CA LEU A 66 24.24 -16.61 24.40
C LEU A 66 24.65 -18.01 23.90
N ASN A 67 24.88 -18.95 24.81
CA ASN A 67 25.30 -20.30 24.47
C ASN A 67 24.12 -21.23 24.14
N THR A 68 22.88 -20.73 24.10
CA THR A 68 21.70 -21.54 23.81
C THR A 68 21.29 -21.43 22.34
N GLY A 69 20.96 -22.55 21.69
CA GLY A 69 20.46 -22.56 20.30
C GLY A 69 19.15 -21.75 20.14
N VAL A 70 18.32 -21.72 21.18
CA VAL A 70 17.06 -20.96 21.20
C VAL A 70 17.32 -19.46 21.07
N PHE A 71 18.37 -18.93 21.74
CA PHE A 71 18.76 -17.53 21.64
C PHE A 71 19.03 -17.15 20.18
N TRP A 72 19.89 -17.92 19.50
CA TRP A 72 20.25 -17.63 18.10
C TRP A 72 19.10 -17.80 17.13
N LEU A 73 18.21 -18.76 17.39
CA LEU A 73 16.99 -18.93 16.60
C LEU A 73 16.06 -17.70 16.70
N VAL A 74 15.89 -17.15 17.91
CA VAL A 74 15.09 -15.93 18.14
C VAL A 74 15.76 -14.73 17.47
N VAL A 75 17.07 -14.55 17.66
CA VAL A 75 17.83 -13.45 17.01
C VAL A 75 17.70 -13.52 15.50
N LEU A 76 17.90 -14.69 14.90
CA LEU A 76 17.78 -14.88 13.45
C LEU A 76 16.35 -14.60 12.98
N SER A 77 15.37 -15.14 13.68
CA SER A 77 13.93 -14.93 13.36
C SER A 77 13.57 -13.46 13.38
N MET A 78 13.92 -12.76 14.46
CA MET A 78 13.64 -11.33 14.62
C MET A 78 14.36 -10.50 13.55
N THR A 79 15.61 -10.81 13.25
CA THR A 79 16.39 -10.11 12.21
C THR A 79 15.75 -10.27 10.83
N ILE A 80 15.37 -11.49 10.43
CA ILE A 80 14.77 -11.76 9.14
C ILE A 80 13.40 -11.07 9.05
N ILE A 81 12.54 -11.26 10.06
CA ILE A 81 11.18 -10.69 10.07
C ILE A 81 11.23 -9.17 10.05
N SER A 82 12.04 -8.56 10.91
CA SER A 82 12.19 -7.10 10.99
C SER A 82 12.70 -6.51 9.69
N SER A 83 13.68 -7.14 9.07
CA SER A 83 14.24 -6.71 7.78
C SER A 83 13.19 -6.78 6.67
N ILE A 84 12.46 -7.89 6.55
CA ILE A 84 11.44 -8.06 5.50
C ILE A 84 10.31 -7.05 5.66
N ILE A 85 9.76 -6.91 6.87
CA ILE A 85 8.66 -5.96 7.15
C ILE A 85 9.11 -4.53 6.85
N SER A 86 10.30 -4.15 7.30
CA SER A 86 10.82 -2.79 7.11
C SER A 86 11.10 -2.46 5.64
N LEU A 87 11.71 -3.38 4.90
CA LEU A 87 11.98 -3.20 3.46
C LEU A 87 10.69 -3.16 2.64
N ALA A 88 9.72 -4.02 2.97
CA ALA A 88 8.41 -4.02 2.34
C ALA A 88 7.66 -2.72 2.66
N GLY A 89 7.73 -2.26 3.90
CA GLY A 89 7.16 -0.99 4.35
C GLY A 89 7.75 0.21 3.61
N ALA A 90 9.07 0.31 3.52
CA ALA A 90 9.74 1.37 2.79
C ALA A 90 9.32 1.43 1.32
N LYS A 91 9.29 0.28 0.62
CA LYS A 91 8.80 0.22 -0.78
C LYS A 91 7.33 0.60 -0.93
N ALA A 92 6.48 0.22 0.02
CA ALA A 92 5.07 0.58 0.00
C ALA A 92 4.87 2.10 0.14
N ILE A 93 5.63 2.73 1.02
CA ILE A 93 5.59 4.18 1.25
C ILE A 93 6.19 4.95 0.08
N ASP A 94 7.26 4.47 -0.56
CA ASP A 94 7.79 5.06 -1.79
C ASP A 94 6.73 5.16 -2.92
N LYS A 95 5.81 4.19 -2.99
CA LYS A 95 4.69 4.22 -3.96
C LYS A 95 3.66 5.31 -3.63
N LEU A 96 3.47 5.61 -2.33
CA LEU A 96 2.49 6.59 -1.84
C LEU A 96 3.06 8.01 -1.77
N ASP A 97 4.38 8.19 -1.78
CA ASP A 97 5.00 9.50 -1.64
C ASP A 97 4.62 10.43 -2.82
N PRO A 98 3.93 11.57 -2.56
CA PRO A 98 3.56 12.53 -3.60
C PRO A 98 4.77 13.08 -4.36
N TYR A 99 5.91 13.18 -3.68
CA TYR A 99 7.17 13.68 -4.25
C TYR A 99 7.95 12.63 -5.02
N LYS A 100 7.45 11.35 -5.09
CA LYS A 100 8.07 10.22 -5.79
C LYS A 100 9.54 9.97 -5.40
N ARG A 101 9.90 10.29 -4.15
CA ARG A 101 11.23 10.02 -3.60
C ARG A 101 11.44 8.52 -3.47
N LYS A 102 12.66 8.07 -3.72
CA LYS A 102 13.02 6.66 -3.59
C LYS A 102 13.88 6.45 -2.34
N THR A 103 13.50 5.51 -1.51
CA THR A 103 14.26 5.13 -0.31
C THR A 103 15.50 4.33 -0.71
N ASN A 104 16.65 4.71 -0.18
CA ASN A 104 17.83 3.85 -0.23
C ASN A 104 17.68 2.74 0.82
N LEU A 105 17.24 1.56 0.37
CA LEU A 105 16.91 0.43 1.24
C LEU A 105 18.09 -0.04 2.11
N ASN A 106 19.32 0.04 1.59
CA ASN A 106 20.49 -0.35 2.38
C ASN A 106 20.76 0.62 3.53
N ARG A 107 20.68 1.92 3.27
CA ARG A 107 20.85 2.94 4.32
C ARG A 107 19.72 2.90 5.33
N ASP A 108 18.49 2.66 4.88
CA ASP A 108 17.33 2.52 5.75
C ASP A 108 17.49 1.33 6.70
N LEU A 109 17.89 0.17 6.17
CA LEU A 109 18.13 -1.03 6.95
C LEU A 109 19.30 -0.86 7.94
N MET A 110 20.38 -0.18 7.55
CA MET A 110 21.48 0.15 8.45
C MET A 110 21.01 1.08 9.58
N GLY A 111 20.21 2.10 9.27
CA GLY A 111 19.63 3.00 10.25
C GLY A 111 18.74 2.28 11.25
N LEU A 112 17.88 1.38 10.77
CA LEU A 112 17.03 0.54 11.61
C LEU A 112 17.84 -0.40 12.50
N GLY A 113 18.89 -1.02 11.94
CA GLY A 113 19.79 -1.87 12.71
C GLY A 113 20.48 -1.11 13.85
N ALA A 114 21.04 0.07 13.55
CA ALA A 114 21.67 0.93 14.56
C ALA A 114 20.65 1.36 15.64
N SER A 115 19.45 1.77 15.23
CA SER A 115 18.39 2.16 16.16
C SER A 115 17.93 0.99 17.03
N THR A 116 17.86 -0.22 16.47
CA THR A 116 17.49 -1.44 17.21
C THR A 116 18.57 -1.82 18.24
N VAL A 117 19.86 -1.64 17.90
CA VAL A 117 20.96 -1.85 18.88
C VAL A 117 20.80 -0.88 20.05
N VAL A 118 20.62 0.42 19.78
CA VAL A 118 20.42 1.41 20.85
C VAL A 118 19.19 1.10 21.69
N SER A 119 18.06 0.74 21.04
CA SER A 119 16.84 0.33 21.75
C SER A 119 17.08 -0.87 22.65
N GLY A 120 17.75 -1.92 22.13
CA GLY A 120 18.06 -3.15 22.89
C GLY A 120 19.03 -2.89 24.06
N MET A 121 19.97 -1.98 23.92
CA MET A 121 20.86 -1.58 25.02
C MET A 121 20.11 -0.86 26.16
N LEU A 122 18.99 -0.24 25.86
CA LEU A 122 18.10 0.42 26.82
C LEU A 122 16.95 -0.48 27.31
N GLY A 123 16.95 -1.79 26.92
CA GLY A 123 15.89 -2.73 27.27
C GLY A 123 14.64 -2.67 26.39
N GLY A 124 14.70 -1.92 25.28
CA GLY A 124 13.59 -1.76 24.35
C GLY A 124 13.48 -2.88 23.30
N LEU A 125 12.35 -2.87 22.59
CA LEU A 125 12.06 -3.82 21.51
C LEU A 125 12.76 -3.43 20.19
N PRO A 126 12.92 -4.37 19.25
CA PRO A 126 13.40 -4.08 17.90
C PRO A 126 12.54 -3.03 17.20
N ILE A 127 13.18 -2.09 16.50
CA ILE A 127 12.51 -1.01 15.78
C ILE A 127 12.12 -1.47 14.39
N LEU A 128 10.89 -1.17 14.00
CA LEU A 128 10.29 -1.54 12.71
C LEU A 128 9.67 -0.34 12.01
N ASN A 129 9.71 -0.33 10.69
CA ASN A 129 8.92 0.60 9.88
C ASN A 129 7.45 0.19 9.87
N VAL A 130 6.57 1.03 10.42
CA VAL A 130 5.13 0.76 10.49
C VAL A 130 4.41 1.51 9.37
N ILE A 131 3.90 0.75 8.39
CA ILE A 131 3.24 1.28 7.19
C ILE A 131 2.04 2.18 7.53
N VAL A 132 1.19 1.75 8.46
CA VAL A 132 -0.02 2.50 8.83
C VAL A 132 0.32 3.90 9.34
N ARG A 133 1.31 4.03 10.23
CA ARG A 133 1.76 5.34 10.74
C ARG A 133 2.39 6.18 9.64
N SER A 134 3.21 5.57 8.80
CA SER A 134 3.85 6.26 7.67
C SER A 134 2.82 6.74 6.64
N THR A 135 1.77 5.96 6.38
CA THR A 135 0.66 6.37 5.50
C THR A 135 -0.06 7.60 6.03
N VAL A 136 -0.37 7.63 7.34
CA VAL A 136 -0.99 8.81 7.98
C VAL A 136 -0.08 10.03 7.82
N ASN A 137 1.23 9.86 7.98
CA ASN A 137 2.20 10.94 7.82
C ASN A 137 2.21 11.50 6.39
N VAL A 138 2.20 10.62 5.38
CA VAL A 138 2.11 10.99 3.96
C VAL A 138 0.79 11.68 3.63
N GLN A 139 -0.34 11.14 4.10
CA GLN A 139 -1.67 11.73 3.88
C GLN A 139 -1.81 13.13 4.49
N ASN A 140 -1.12 13.39 5.60
CA ASN A 140 -1.04 14.72 6.21
C ASN A 140 0.08 15.60 5.61
N GLN A 141 0.61 15.22 4.42
CA GLN A 141 1.57 16.02 3.65
C GLN A 141 2.88 16.33 4.39
N ALA A 142 3.35 15.43 5.22
CA ALA A 142 4.63 15.58 5.90
C ALA A 142 5.79 15.58 4.89
N LYS A 143 6.58 16.65 4.88
CA LYS A 143 7.67 16.88 3.91
C LYS A 143 9.04 16.44 4.41
N THR A 144 9.24 16.38 5.73
CA THR A 144 10.56 16.23 6.34
C THR A 144 10.59 15.16 7.42
N ARG A 145 11.80 14.75 7.81
CA ARG A 145 12.05 13.80 8.91
C ARG A 145 11.66 14.35 10.29
N TRP A 146 11.50 15.63 10.43
CA TRP A 146 11.11 16.28 11.67
C TRP A 146 9.75 15.79 12.19
N SER A 147 8.86 15.42 11.30
CA SER A 147 7.58 14.82 11.68
C SER A 147 7.76 13.59 12.57
N ASN A 148 8.70 12.70 12.22
CA ASN A 148 8.98 11.50 13.02
C ASN A 148 9.71 11.83 14.33
N PHE A 149 10.61 12.80 14.31
CA PHE A 149 11.29 13.28 15.52
C PHE A 149 10.28 13.85 16.53
N PHE A 150 9.42 14.77 16.11
CA PHE A 150 8.40 15.35 16.98
C PHE A 150 7.38 14.29 17.46
N HIS A 151 7.07 13.30 16.64
CA HIS A 151 6.24 12.19 17.10
C HIS A 151 6.89 11.44 18.27
N GLY A 152 8.15 11.05 18.15
CA GLY A 152 8.88 10.39 19.24
C GLY A 152 9.02 11.28 20.48
N PHE A 153 9.34 12.55 20.29
CA PHE A 153 9.45 13.53 21.38
C PHE A 153 8.11 13.71 22.12
N LEU A 154 7.01 13.87 21.39
CA LEU A 154 5.68 14.00 21.98
C LEU A 154 5.27 12.74 22.73
N VAL A 155 5.54 11.53 22.21
CA VAL A 155 5.26 10.28 22.92
C VAL A 155 6.01 10.23 24.25
N LEU A 156 7.31 10.59 24.24
CA LEU A 156 8.09 10.67 25.47
C LEU A 156 7.51 11.70 26.44
N LEU A 157 7.16 12.90 25.96
CA LEU A 157 6.54 13.94 26.76
C LEU A 157 5.21 13.46 27.39
N PHE A 158 4.38 12.78 26.61
CA PHE A 158 3.12 12.20 27.10
C PHE A 158 3.36 11.17 28.21
N ILE A 159 4.34 10.28 28.05
CA ILE A 159 4.68 9.30 29.08
C ILE A 159 5.12 9.98 30.37
N VAL A 160 5.95 11.03 30.29
CA VAL A 160 6.48 11.73 31.48
C VAL A 160 5.42 12.59 32.16
N VAL A 161 4.61 13.34 31.38
CA VAL A 161 3.67 14.34 31.94
C VAL A 161 2.31 13.75 32.23
N LEU A 162 1.82 12.84 31.39
CA LEU A 162 0.46 12.29 31.49
C LEU A 162 0.42 10.84 32.00
N GLN A 163 1.50 10.39 32.66
CA GLN A 163 1.56 9.07 33.28
C GLN A 163 0.33 8.74 34.16
N PRO A 164 -0.15 9.63 35.05
CA PRO A 164 -1.33 9.34 35.86
C PRO A 164 -2.58 9.08 34.99
N VAL A 165 -2.75 9.82 33.89
CA VAL A 165 -3.87 9.63 32.96
C VAL A 165 -3.72 8.33 32.17
N MET A 166 -2.51 7.98 31.78
CA MET A 166 -2.24 6.72 31.08
C MET A 166 -2.52 5.50 31.95
N ASN A 167 -2.23 5.57 33.24
CA ASN A 167 -2.55 4.51 34.20
C ASN A 167 -4.06 4.34 34.45
N MET A 168 -4.90 5.27 34.00
CA MET A 168 -6.37 5.12 33.99
C MET A 168 -6.89 4.40 32.75
N ILE A 169 -6.05 4.07 31.78
CA ILE A 169 -6.48 3.40 30.55
C ILE A 169 -6.72 1.91 30.85
N PRO A 170 -7.94 1.39 30.64
CA PRO A 170 -8.19 -0.03 30.82
C PRO A 170 -7.57 -0.86 29.70
N LEU A 171 -6.98 -2.00 30.05
CA LEU A 171 -6.44 -2.96 29.07
C LEU A 171 -7.49 -3.43 28.06
N ALA A 172 -8.77 -3.49 28.50
CA ALA A 172 -9.88 -3.79 27.61
C ALA A 172 -10.04 -2.77 26.48
N ALA A 173 -9.76 -1.49 26.71
CA ALA A 173 -9.78 -0.47 25.66
C ALA A 173 -8.68 -0.69 24.63
N LEU A 174 -7.47 -1.06 25.06
CA LEU A 174 -6.38 -1.42 24.15
C LEU A 174 -6.71 -2.69 23.37
N ALA A 175 -7.25 -3.71 24.05
CA ALA A 175 -7.70 -4.94 23.40
C ALA A 175 -8.77 -4.65 22.34
N ALA A 176 -9.74 -3.79 22.62
CA ALA A 176 -10.79 -3.38 21.68
C ALA A 176 -10.18 -2.68 20.44
N VAL A 177 -9.19 -1.80 20.62
CA VAL A 177 -8.47 -1.15 19.52
C VAL A 177 -7.72 -2.18 18.66
N LEU A 178 -7.05 -3.16 19.29
CA LEU A 178 -6.34 -4.23 18.59
C LEU A 178 -7.29 -5.14 17.82
N VAL A 179 -8.42 -5.53 18.44
CA VAL A 179 -9.46 -6.34 17.78
C VAL A 179 -10.06 -5.58 16.59
N PHE A 180 -10.38 -4.31 16.77
CA PHE A 180 -10.87 -3.46 15.66
C PHE A 180 -9.87 -3.37 14.52
N ALA A 181 -8.58 -3.15 14.82
CA ALA A 181 -7.51 -3.15 13.83
C ALA A 181 -7.40 -4.51 13.13
N GLY A 182 -7.47 -5.61 13.89
CA GLY A 182 -7.47 -6.98 13.35
C GLY A 182 -8.63 -7.25 12.40
N ILE A 183 -9.86 -6.89 12.77
CA ILE A 183 -11.05 -7.02 11.93
C ILE A 183 -10.90 -6.19 10.63
N LYS A 184 -10.36 -4.97 10.74
CA LYS A 184 -10.12 -4.13 9.57
C LYS A 184 -9.10 -4.75 8.61
N LEU A 185 -8.01 -5.31 9.14
CA LEU A 185 -6.96 -5.98 8.37
C LEU A 185 -7.44 -7.30 7.76
N ALA A 186 -8.27 -8.06 8.48
CA ALA A 186 -8.84 -9.33 8.02
C ALA A 186 -10.22 -9.16 7.37
N SER A 187 -10.54 -7.96 6.86
CA SER A 187 -11.85 -7.69 6.26
C SER A 187 -12.06 -8.52 4.99
N PRO A 188 -13.30 -8.97 4.70
CA PRO A 188 -13.65 -9.72 3.49
C PRO A 188 -13.24 -9.01 2.20
N ARG A 189 -13.18 -7.67 2.25
CA ARG A 189 -12.73 -6.85 1.12
C ARG A 189 -11.27 -7.14 0.75
N VAL A 190 -10.38 -7.33 1.72
CA VAL A 190 -8.96 -7.67 1.47
C VAL A 190 -8.87 -8.98 0.72
N PHE A 191 -9.60 -10.01 1.16
CA PHE A 191 -9.63 -11.30 0.46
C PHE A 191 -10.18 -11.18 -0.96
N SER A 192 -11.23 -10.36 -1.15
CA SER A 192 -11.82 -10.11 -2.48
C SER A 192 -10.84 -9.40 -3.42
N VAL A 193 -10.06 -8.45 -2.93
CA VAL A 193 -9.04 -7.75 -3.73
C VAL A 193 -7.96 -8.73 -4.17
N VAL A 194 -7.41 -9.50 -3.24
CA VAL A 194 -6.36 -10.50 -3.55
C VAL A 194 -6.90 -11.60 -4.49
N TYR A 195 -8.16 -12.03 -4.31
CA TYR A 195 -8.79 -12.98 -5.23
C TYR A 195 -8.89 -12.43 -6.67
N LYS A 196 -9.17 -11.14 -6.83
CA LYS A 196 -9.21 -10.49 -8.16
C LYS A 196 -7.82 -10.39 -8.81
N GLU A 197 -6.76 -10.24 -8.02
CA GLU A 197 -5.38 -10.29 -8.49
C GLU A 197 -5.01 -11.67 -9.03
N GLY A 198 -5.46 -12.75 -8.33
CA GLY A 198 -5.26 -14.14 -8.73
C GLY A 198 -5.68 -15.12 -7.65
N VAL A 199 -6.27 -16.25 -8.06
CA VAL A 199 -6.60 -17.34 -7.13
C VAL A 199 -5.33 -17.84 -6.42
N GLU A 200 -4.22 -17.90 -7.14
CA GLU A 200 -2.91 -18.28 -6.60
C GLU A 200 -2.44 -17.33 -5.52
N GLN A 201 -2.69 -16.00 -5.68
CA GLN A 201 -2.34 -15.00 -4.67
C GLN A 201 -3.14 -15.21 -3.38
N LEU A 202 -4.43 -15.53 -3.52
CA LEU A 202 -5.28 -15.86 -2.39
C LEU A 202 -4.78 -17.13 -1.64
N VAL A 203 -4.37 -18.15 -2.39
CA VAL A 203 -3.78 -19.37 -1.80
C VAL A 203 -2.51 -19.03 -1.02
N PHE A 204 -1.62 -18.19 -1.56
CA PHE A 204 -0.40 -17.76 -0.88
C PHE A 204 -0.71 -17.00 0.41
N MET A 205 -1.66 -16.07 0.36
CA MET A 205 -2.08 -15.29 1.52
C MET A 205 -2.70 -16.19 2.62
N ILE A 206 -3.67 -17.02 2.27
CA ILE A 206 -4.36 -17.89 3.24
C ILE A 206 -3.38 -18.89 3.85
N SER A 207 -2.55 -19.54 3.04
CA SER A 207 -1.58 -20.52 3.56
C SER A 207 -0.58 -19.87 4.51
N THR A 208 -0.01 -18.71 4.13
CA THR A 208 0.91 -17.96 5.00
C THR A 208 0.24 -17.59 6.32
N LEU A 209 -1.01 -17.11 6.27
CA LEU A 209 -1.78 -16.74 7.46
C LEU A 209 -2.04 -17.94 8.38
N LEU A 210 -2.50 -19.06 7.82
CA LEU A 210 -2.78 -20.27 8.60
C LEU A 210 -1.54 -20.82 9.30
N PHE A 211 -0.42 -20.94 8.57
CA PHE A 211 0.84 -21.40 9.16
C PHE A 211 1.43 -20.42 10.16
N THR A 212 1.21 -19.10 9.99
CA THR A 212 1.60 -18.08 10.96
C THR A 212 0.81 -18.24 12.26
N VAL A 213 -0.51 -18.43 12.17
CA VAL A 213 -1.37 -18.59 13.36
C VAL A 213 -1.10 -19.92 14.07
N TYR A 214 -0.83 -21.00 13.32
CA TYR A 214 -0.56 -22.31 13.89
C TYR A 214 0.77 -22.38 14.66
N ASN A 215 1.81 -21.70 14.21
CA ASN A 215 3.14 -21.78 14.83
C ASN A 215 3.69 -20.38 15.15
N ASN A 216 4.26 -19.70 14.15
CA ASN A 216 4.80 -18.36 14.28
C ASN A 216 4.99 -17.70 12.89
N LEU A 217 5.30 -16.41 12.89
CA LEU A 217 5.43 -15.61 11.66
C LEU A 217 6.56 -16.11 10.74
N LEU A 218 7.68 -16.57 11.31
CA LEU A 218 8.79 -17.10 10.50
C LEU A 218 8.37 -18.39 9.78
N PHE A 219 7.69 -19.29 10.49
CA PHE A 219 7.20 -20.53 9.92
C PHE A 219 6.17 -20.28 8.82
N GLY A 220 5.24 -19.35 9.06
CA GLY A 220 4.28 -18.91 8.04
C GLY A 220 4.94 -18.34 6.79
N LEU A 221 5.97 -17.52 6.95
CA LEU A 221 6.73 -16.95 5.84
C LEU A 221 7.41 -18.03 5.00
N ILE A 222 8.10 -18.95 5.65
CA ILE A 222 8.79 -20.08 4.97
C ILE A 222 7.76 -20.95 4.24
N ALA A 223 6.69 -21.32 4.92
CA ALA A 223 5.62 -22.13 4.31
C ALA A 223 4.99 -21.41 3.09
N GLY A 224 4.71 -20.10 3.22
CA GLY A 224 4.21 -19.28 2.12
C GLY A 224 5.15 -19.25 0.91
N ILE A 225 6.46 -19.11 1.14
CA ILE A 225 7.47 -19.17 0.07
C ILE A 225 7.46 -20.55 -0.60
N ILE A 226 7.47 -21.62 0.17
CA ILE A 226 7.47 -23.00 -0.36
C ILE A 226 6.20 -23.23 -1.21
N ILE A 227 5.03 -22.87 -0.71
CA ILE A 227 3.76 -23.03 -1.43
C ILE A 227 3.77 -22.19 -2.72
N THR A 228 4.31 -20.98 -2.69
CA THR A 228 4.47 -20.15 -3.89
C THR A 228 5.36 -20.83 -4.92
N LEU A 229 6.50 -21.38 -4.51
CA LEU A 229 7.41 -22.09 -5.43
C LEU A 229 6.76 -23.33 -6.03
N ILE A 230 6.08 -24.14 -5.21
CA ILE A 230 5.34 -25.32 -5.68
C ILE A 230 4.27 -24.91 -6.71
N THR A 231 3.48 -23.88 -6.40
CA THR A 231 2.45 -23.38 -7.31
C THR A 231 3.04 -22.87 -8.62
N HIS A 232 4.17 -22.16 -8.59
CA HIS A 232 4.86 -21.70 -9.80
C HIS A 232 5.37 -22.87 -10.67
N ILE A 233 5.89 -23.93 -10.06
CA ILE A 233 6.32 -25.15 -10.75
C ILE A 233 5.14 -25.82 -11.45
N LEU A 234 4.02 -25.96 -10.74
CA LEU A 234 2.81 -26.59 -11.26
C LEU A 234 2.19 -25.79 -12.43
N ILE A 235 2.09 -24.46 -12.29
CA ILE A 235 1.54 -23.59 -13.33
C ILE A 235 2.47 -23.53 -14.53
N ALA A 236 3.78 -23.43 -14.34
CA ALA A 236 4.76 -23.42 -15.41
C ALA A 236 4.88 -24.78 -16.15
N ARG A 237 4.34 -25.86 -15.56
CA ARG A 237 4.42 -27.25 -16.04
C ARG A 237 5.85 -27.67 -16.39
N ILE A 238 6.77 -27.38 -15.50
CA ILE A 238 8.19 -27.74 -15.64
C ILE A 238 8.60 -28.65 -14.49
N SER A 239 9.66 -29.42 -14.69
CA SER A 239 10.22 -30.26 -13.63
C SER A 239 10.93 -29.40 -12.57
N VAL A 240 10.97 -29.92 -11.31
CA VAL A 240 11.66 -29.24 -10.21
C VAL A 240 13.12 -28.88 -10.56
N PRO A 241 13.94 -29.78 -11.13
CA PRO A 241 15.31 -29.42 -11.53
C PRO A 241 15.35 -28.29 -12.57
N GLN A 242 14.48 -28.33 -13.57
CA GLN A 242 14.39 -27.26 -14.59
C GLN A 242 14.02 -25.92 -13.98
N PHE A 243 13.11 -25.91 -12.99
CA PHE A 243 12.72 -24.70 -12.29
C PHE A 243 13.93 -24.04 -11.61
N PHE A 244 14.72 -24.80 -10.88
CA PHE A 244 15.92 -24.29 -10.22
C PHE A 244 17.02 -23.88 -11.24
N ILE A 245 17.18 -24.61 -12.35
CA ILE A 245 18.07 -24.20 -13.44
C ILE A 245 17.65 -22.83 -13.96
N TYR A 246 16.37 -22.58 -14.21
CA TYR A 246 15.90 -21.28 -14.65
C TYR A 246 16.12 -20.17 -13.62
N ILE A 247 15.98 -20.44 -12.33
CA ILE A 247 16.22 -19.44 -11.28
C ILE A 247 17.72 -19.09 -11.19
N PHE A 248 18.60 -20.09 -11.21
CA PHE A 248 20.01 -19.85 -10.95
C PHE A 248 20.84 -19.56 -12.22
N SER A 249 20.35 -19.92 -13.39
CA SER A 249 21.07 -19.67 -14.65
C SER A 249 21.26 -18.17 -14.90
N PRO A 250 22.46 -17.72 -15.24
CA PRO A 250 22.73 -16.36 -15.66
C PRO A 250 22.08 -16.03 -17.02
N ARG A 251 21.82 -17.06 -17.85
CA ARG A 251 21.23 -16.91 -19.20
C ARG A 251 19.71 -16.75 -19.19
N ASN A 252 19.07 -16.82 -18.02
CA ASN A 252 17.64 -16.68 -17.93
C ASN A 252 17.17 -15.24 -18.26
N ILE A 253 18.00 -14.25 -17.94
CA ILE A 253 17.76 -12.84 -18.25
C ILE A 253 19.00 -12.31 -18.94
N GLU A 254 18.93 -12.10 -20.25
CA GLU A 254 20.03 -11.61 -21.07
C GLU A 254 19.75 -10.16 -21.47
N LEU A 255 20.72 -9.27 -21.23
CA LEU A 255 20.70 -7.90 -21.73
C LEU A 255 21.62 -7.80 -22.95
N LYS A 256 21.09 -7.28 -24.06
CA LYS A 256 21.85 -7.00 -25.28
C LYS A 256 21.69 -5.52 -25.61
N LYS A 257 22.79 -4.89 -26.01
CA LYS A 257 22.78 -3.53 -26.54
C LYS A 257 22.69 -3.60 -28.05
N LYS A 258 21.72 -2.91 -28.66
CA LYS A 258 21.51 -2.80 -30.10
C LYS A 258 21.69 -1.34 -30.53
N GLY A 259 22.90 -0.94 -30.84
CA GLY A 259 23.23 0.47 -31.13
C GLY A 259 22.99 1.37 -29.91
N SER A 260 22.03 2.31 -29.99
CA SER A 260 21.58 3.17 -28.91
C SER A 260 20.54 2.49 -28.02
N ASP A 261 19.92 1.41 -28.47
CA ASP A 261 18.78 0.79 -27.84
C ASP A 261 19.17 -0.47 -27.09
N TYR A 262 18.26 -0.96 -26.25
CA TYR A 262 18.49 -2.13 -25.40
C TYR A 262 17.42 -3.20 -25.63
N GLU A 263 17.83 -4.46 -25.55
CA GLU A 263 16.93 -5.62 -25.57
C GLU A 263 17.20 -6.50 -24.36
N ILE A 264 16.16 -6.80 -23.56
CA ILE A 264 16.24 -7.79 -22.49
C ILE A 264 15.41 -9.02 -22.90
N LYS A 265 16.06 -10.19 -22.94
CA LYS A 265 15.37 -11.47 -23.17
C LYS A 265 15.17 -12.20 -21.85
N VAL A 266 13.91 -12.52 -21.54
CA VAL A 266 13.51 -13.25 -20.33
C VAL A 266 13.07 -14.66 -20.74
N ARG A 267 13.72 -15.68 -20.16
CA ARG A 267 13.46 -17.08 -20.49
C ARG A 267 13.09 -17.87 -19.22
N GLY A 268 12.23 -18.86 -19.38
CA GLY A 268 11.82 -19.76 -18.30
C GLY A 268 10.95 -19.07 -17.25
N VAL A 269 11.47 -18.89 -16.06
CA VAL A 269 10.69 -18.40 -14.91
C VAL A 269 11.03 -16.95 -14.60
N ALA A 270 10.05 -16.08 -14.68
CA ALA A 270 10.13 -14.69 -14.26
C ALA A 270 9.27 -14.51 -12.98
N ASN A 271 9.89 -14.64 -11.80
CA ASN A 271 9.23 -14.55 -10.50
C ASN A 271 10.05 -13.69 -9.52
N PHE A 272 9.57 -13.59 -8.29
CA PHE A 272 10.21 -12.80 -7.23
C PHE A 272 11.69 -13.17 -6.99
N LEU A 273 12.10 -14.44 -7.19
CA LEU A 273 13.50 -14.86 -7.05
C LEU A 273 14.40 -14.36 -8.19
N THR A 274 13.86 -14.28 -9.41
CA THR A 274 14.58 -13.80 -10.59
C THR A 274 14.52 -12.28 -10.74
N LEU A 275 13.61 -11.62 -10.01
CA LEU A 275 13.38 -10.18 -10.07
C LEU A 275 14.65 -9.37 -9.77
N LEU A 276 15.44 -9.76 -8.76
CA LEU A 276 16.67 -9.03 -8.43
C LEU A 276 17.67 -9.01 -9.59
N LYS A 277 17.76 -10.11 -10.35
CA LYS A 277 18.61 -10.16 -11.56
C LYS A 277 18.09 -9.23 -12.65
N LEU A 278 16.77 -9.19 -12.82
CA LEU A 278 16.13 -8.30 -13.77
C LEU A 278 16.34 -6.83 -13.41
N LEU A 279 16.11 -6.44 -12.16
CA LEU A 279 16.29 -5.07 -11.67
C LEU A 279 17.74 -4.60 -11.85
N LYS A 280 18.75 -5.41 -11.51
CA LYS A 280 20.16 -5.08 -11.74
C LYS A 280 20.48 -4.77 -13.19
N LYS A 281 19.84 -5.49 -14.14
CA LYS A 281 20.01 -5.21 -15.58
C LYS A 281 19.26 -3.95 -16.02
N LEU A 282 18.07 -3.71 -15.49
CA LEU A 282 17.31 -2.50 -15.76
C LEU A 282 18.01 -1.23 -15.25
N GLU A 283 18.72 -1.30 -14.12
CA GLU A 283 19.52 -0.19 -13.57
C GLU A 283 20.69 0.22 -14.47
N THR A 284 21.18 -0.67 -15.35
CA THR A 284 22.28 -0.36 -16.27
C THR A 284 21.83 0.32 -17.58
N ILE A 285 20.52 0.49 -17.76
CA ILE A 285 19.95 1.08 -18.98
C ILE A 285 20.03 2.60 -18.89
N ALA A 286 20.57 3.22 -19.94
CA ALA A 286 20.69 4.67 -19.98
C ALA A 286 19.32 5.35 -20.08
N PRO A 287 19.11 6.48 -19.38
CA PRO A 287 17.89 7.26 -19.51
C PRO A 287 17.64 7.72 -20.95
N GLY A 288 16.37 7.84 -21.34
CA GLY A 288 15.98 8.33 -22.67
C GLY A 288 16.12 7.33 -23.82
N THR A 289 16.55 6.10 -23.56
CA THR A 289 16.74 5.07 -24.60
C THR A 289 15.49 4.22 -24.82
N LYS A 290 15.43 3.50 -25.94
CA LYS A 290 14.39 2.50 -26.19
C LYS A 290 14.81 1.16 -25.60
N LEU A 291 13.88 0.50 -24.91
CA LEU A 291 14.04 -0.82 -24.33
C LEU A 291 12.96 -1.78 -24.82
N ASP A 292 13.36 -2.86 -25.46
CA ASP A 292 12.48 -3.98 -25.77
C ASP A 292 12.69 -5.10 -24.75
N ILE A 293 11.62 -5.57 -24.08
CA ILE A 293 11.66 -6.69 -23.15
C ILE A 293 10.91 -7.87 -23.75
N ASP A 294 11.64 -8.90 -24.14
CA ASP A 294 11.12 -10.07 -24.83
C ASP A 294 10.82 -11.22 -23.83
N PHE A 295 9.53 -11.50 -23.65
CA PHE A 295 9.02 -12.60 -22.85
C PHE A 295 8.65 -13.85 -23.66
N SER A 296 8.95 -13.90 -24.96
CA SER A 296 8.55 -15.04 -25.80
C SER A 296 9.09 -16.39 -25.30
N GLY A 297 10.18 -16.39 -24.55
CA GLY A 297 10.77 -17.58 -23.91
C GLY A 297 10.38 -17.80 -22.47
N ALA A 298 9.55 -16.93 -21.87
CA ALA A 298 9.11 -17.09 -20.49
C ALA A 298 8.01 -18.16 -20.40
N LYS A 299 8.03 -18.97 -19.35
CA LYS A 299 6.98 -19.96 -19.05
C LYS A 299 5.94 -19.38 -18.08
N ILE A 300 6.41 -18.56 -17.17
CA ILE A 300 5.60 -17.89 -16.15
C ILE A 300 6.15 -16.49 -15.91
N ILE A 301 5.25 -15.53 -15.70
CA ILE A 301 5.55 -14.16 -15.29
C ILE A 301 4.64 -13.85 -14.12
N ASP A 302 5.21 -13.70 -12.93
CA ASP A 302 4.42 -13.46 -11.72
C ASP A 302 4.02 -11.98 -11.55
N LEU A 303 3.14 -11.73 -10.59
CA LEU A 303 2.64 -10.41 -10.22
C LEU A 303 3.80 -9.46 -9.85
N THR A 304 4.77 -9.94 -9.07
CA THR A 304 5.87 -9.12 -8.54
C THR A 304 6.77 -8.57 -9.65
N VAL A 305 7.05 -9.41 -10.66
CA VAL A 305 7.83 -8.99 -11.84
C VAL A 305 7.05 -7.98 -12.66
N GLN A 306 5.76 -8.21 -12.89
CA GLN A 306 4.93 -7.30 -13.69
C GLN A 306 4.78 -5.92 -13.02
N GLU A 307 4.57 -5.87 -11.71
CA GLU A 307 4.56 -4.60 -10.96
C GLU A 307 5.90 -3.86 -11.05
N ALA A 308 7.01 -4.59 -10.90
CA ALA A 308 8.34 -3.98 -10.97
C ALA A 308 8.63 -3.39 -12.35
N LEU A 309 8.22 -4.09 -13.41
CA LEU A 309 8.35 -3.62 -14.79
C LEU A 309 7.46 -2.42 -15.09
N ASP A 310 6.23 -2.40 -14.60
CA ASP A 310 5.33 -1.26 -14.73
C ASP A 310 5.92 0.00 -14.05
N ASN A 311 6.47 -0.16 -12.86
CA ASN A 311 7.15 0.92 -12.15
C ASN A 311 8.40 1.42 -12.91
N PHE A 312 9.19 0.48 -13.45
CA PHE A 312 10.35 0.84 -14.26
C PHE A 312 9.93 1.57 -15.54
N GLN A 313 8.95 1.06 -16.26
CA GLN A 313 8.41 1.68 -17.49
C GLN A 313 8.00 3.13 -17.20
N ARG A 314 7.18 3.35 -16.18
CA ARG A 314 6.75 4.71 -15.78
C ARG A 314 7.93 5.64 -15.49
N SER A 315 8.93 5.14 -14.76
CA SER A 315 10.12 5.93 -14.42
C SER A 315 10.98 6.23 -15.65
N HIS A 316 11.15 5.25 -16.54
CA HIS A 316 11.95 5.38 -17.75
C HIS A 316 11.33 6.32 -18.80
N GLU A 317 10.00 6.26 -18.95
CA GLU A 317 9.24 7.16 -19.81
C GLU A 317 9.29 8.62 -19.34
N LEU A 318 9.38 8.87 -18.03
CA LEU A 318 9.57 10.23 -17.48
C LEU A 318 10.92 10.83 -17.90
N THR A 319 11.92 10.00 -18.19
CA THR A 319 13.24 10.43 -18.68
C THR A 319 13.32 10.52 -20.21
N GLY A 320 12.17 10.40 -20.91
CA GLY A 320 12.12 10.46 -22.39
C GLY A 320 12.35 9.12 -23.08
N GLY A 321 12.59 8.04 -22.34
CA GLY A 321 12.73 6.70 -22.90
C GLY A 321 11.40 6.04 -23.27
N SER A 322 11.47 4.84 -23.86
CA SER A 322 10.31 4.02 -24.17
C SER A 322 10.57 2.55 -23.82
N VAL A 323 9.55 1.86 -23.30
CA VAL A 323 9.62 0.43 -22.98
C VAL A 323 8.53 -0.30 -23.78
N ASN A 324 8.94 -1.33 -24.51
CA ASN A 324 8.03 -2.17 -25.26
C ASN A 324 8.14 -3.62 -24.80
N PHE A 325 6.99 -4.27 -24.59
CA PHE A 325 6.90 -5.67 -24.16
C PHE A 325 6.59 -6.58 -25.35
N VAL A 326 7.55 -7.43 -25.70
CA VAL A 326 7.42 -8.36 -26.80
C VAL A 326 7.01 -9.74 -26.28
N GLY A 327 6.12 -10.42 -27.00
CA GLY A 327 5.76 -11.81 -26.71
C GLY A 327 4.75 -12.01 -25.54
N LEU A 328 4.31 -10.96 -24.87
CA LEU A 328 3.29 -11.07 -23.82
C LEU A 328 1.94 -11.63 -24.32
N HIS A 329 1.59 -11.39 -25.58
CA HIS A 329 0.36 -11.92 -26.21
C HIS A 329 0.33 -13.45 -26.31
N LYS A 330 1.48 -14.11 -26.16
CA LYS A 330 1.58 -15.59 -26.11
C LYS A 330 1.28 -16.17 -24.72
N HIS A 331 1.10 -15.32 -23.74
CA HIS A 331 0.85 -15.71 -22.37
C HIS A 331 -0.59 -15.43 -21.98
N VAL A 332 -1.07 -16.26 -21.11
CA VAL A 332 -2.44 -16.25 -20.59
C VAL A 332 -2.43 -15.80 -19.16
N ALA A 333 -3.21 -14.78 -18.86
CA ALA A 333 -3.39 -14.28 -17.51
C ALA A 333 -4.36 -15.18 -16.72
N SER A 334 -4.04 -15.44 -15.45
CA SER A 334 -4.91 -16.24 -14.54
C SER A 334 -6.25 -15.53 -14.25
N THR A 335 -6.25 -14.19 -14.26
CA THR A 335 -7.44 -13.36 -14.05
C THR A 335 -7.43 -12.14 -14.99
N LYS A 336 -8.47 -11.29 -14.89
CA LYS A 336 -8.55 -10.02 -15.63
C LYS A 336 -7.67 -8.91 -15.04
N HIS A 337 -7.04 -9.13 -13.90
CA HIS A 337 -6.21 -8.13 -13.28
C HIS A 337 -4.96 -7.85 -14.13
N LYS A 338 -4.56 -6.59 -14.21
CA LYS A 338 -3.40 -6.14 -15.02
C LYS A 338 -2.13 -6.95 -14.74
N PHE A 339 -1.86 -7.21 -13.46
CA PHE A 339 -0.69 -7.93 -12.99
C PHE A 339 -0.95 -9.40 -12.67
N ALA A 340 -2.10 -9.93 -13.10
CA ALA A 340 -2.38 -11.35 -12.94
C ALA A 340 -1.23 -12.19 -13.45
N LEU A 341 -0.93 -13.29 -12.75
CA LEU A 341 0.08 -14.24 -13.17
C LEU A 341 -0.16 -14.66 -14.63
N LYS A 342 0.86 -14.57 -15.45
CA LYS A 342 0.82 -14.94 -16.87
C LYS A 342 1.61 -16.22 -17.10
N SER A 343 1.02 -17.19 -17.80
CA SER A 343 1.71 -18.43 -18.17
C SER A 343 1.54 -18.76 -19.65
N SER A 344 2.54 -19.42 -20.22
CA SER A 344 2.50 -19.86 -21.63
C SER A 344 1.61 -21.09 -21.86
N THR A 345 1.00 -21.66 -20.82
CA THR A 345 0.36 -22.98 -20.86
C THR A 345 -1.11 -23.01 -20.42
N ALA A 346 -1.68 -21.87 -19.99
CA ALA A 346 -3.07 -21.83 -19.50
C ALA A 346 -4.09 -21.59 -20.61
N PRO A 347 -5.28 -22.24 -20.60
CA PRO A 347 -6.38 -21.92 -21.50
C PRO A 347 -7.13 -20.66 -21.04
N ILE A 348 -7.54 -19.80 -21.98
CA ILE A 348 -8.23 -18.54 -21.72
C ILE A 348 -9.70 -18.60 -22.06
N ALA A 349 -10.49 -17.92 -21.25
CA ALA A 349 -11.76 -17.36 -21.66
C ALA A 349 -11.69 -15.83 -21.67
N ASN A 350 -11.30 -15.23 -22.77
CA ASN A 350 -11.55 -13.82 -23.03
C ASN A 350 -13.05 -13.61 -23.30
N LYS A 351 -13.88 -13.68 -22.26
CA LYS A 351 -15.28 -13.27 -22.37
C LYS A 351 -15.37 -11.77 -22.14
N THR A 352 -15.72 -11.03 -23.21
CA THR A 352 -16.11 -9.61 -23.09
C THR A 352 -17.21 -9.47 -22.04
N SER A 353 -17.03 -8.57 -21.08
CA SER A 353 -18.05 -8.34 -20.04
C SER A 353 -19.31 -7.73 -20.67
N PRO A 354 -20.49 -7.89 -20.03
CA PRO A 354 -21.71 -7.22 -20.50
C PRO A 354 -21.52 -5.70 -20.69
N ARG A 355 -20.81 -5.05 -19.78
CA ARG A 355 -20.46 -3.61 -19.86
C ARG A 355 -19.62 -3.31 -21.10
N GLN A 356 -18.62 -4.12 -21.42
CA GLN A 356 -17.76 -3.92 -22.59
C GLN A 356 -18.54 -4.08 -23.91
N LYS A 357 -19.51 -4.97 -23.94
CA LYS A 357 -20.41 -5.12 -25.10
C LYS A 357 -21.27 -3.87 -25.32
N ILE A 358 -21.82 -3.33 -24.22
CA ILE A 358 -22.62 -2.10 -24.26
C ILE A 358 -21.78 -0.91 -24.71
N LEU A 359 -20.58 -0.72 -24.14
CA LEU A 359 -19.70 0.38 -24.50
C LEU A 359 -19.24 0.31 -25.96
N ARG A 360 -18.97 -0.90 -26.47
CA ARG A 360 -18.64 -1.10 -27.90
C ARG A 360 -19.82 -0.76 -28.81
N ALA A 361 -21.04 -1.14 -28.43
CA ALA A 361 -22.25 -0.81 -29.20
C ALA A 361 -22.48 0.71 -29.22
N LEU A 362 -22.34 1.38 -28.07
CA LEU A 362 -22.45 2.84 -27.96
C LEU A 362 -21.39 3.55 -28.81
N ALA A 363 -20.14 3.10 -28.78
CA ALA A 363 -19.08 3.66 -29.59
C ALA A 363 -19.38 3.56 -31.09
N SER A 364 -19.83 2.37 -31.53
CA SER A 364 -20.19 2.14 -32.93
C SER A 364 -21.37 3.02 -33.38
N ALA A 365 -22.39 3.20 -32.51
CA ALA A 365 -23.57 4.01 -32.83
C ALA A 365 -23.26 5.51 -32.95
N ASN A 366 -22.26 6.01 -32.22
CA ASN A 366 -21.92 7.43 -32.15
C ASN A 366 -20.61 7.79 -32.86
N LYS A 367 -20.02 6.88 -33.61
CA LYS A 367 -18.71 7.07 -34.28
C LYS A 367 -17.56 7.43 -33.31
N TRP A 368 -17.66 6.95 -32.05
CA TRP A 368 -16.60 7.09 -31.05
C TRP A 368 -15.63 5.92 -31.13
N THR A 369 -14.43 6.12 -30.62
CA THR A 369 -13.46 5.04 -30.49
C THR A 369 -13.62 4.34 -29.16
N PHE A 370 -13.58 3.02 -29.14
CA PHE A 370 -13.61 2.21 -27.93
C PHE A 370 -12.40 1.26 -27.89
N ASP A 371 -11.59 1.42 -26.85
CA ASP A 371 -10.47 0.55 -26.55
C ASP A 371 -10.73 -0.21 -25.24
N LEU A 372 -10.60 -1.53 -25.29
CA LEU A 372 -10.64 -2.38 -24.09
C LEU A 372 -9.45 -2.09 -23.18
N GLY A 373 -8.43 -1.43 -23.72
CA GLY A 373 -7.07 -1.27 -23.29
C GLY A 373 -6.83 -1.19 -21.80
N GLN A 374 -5.87 -1.94 -21.36
CA GLN A 374 -5.12 -1.65 -20.15
C GLN A 374 -4.02 -0.64 -20.53
N ASP A 375 -4.42 0.61 -20.73
CA ASP A 375 -3.44 1.63 -21.09
C ASP A 375 -2.73 2.14 -19.85
N ASN A 376 -1.40 2.10 -19.87
CA ASN A 376 -0.53 2.61 -18.82
C ASN A 376 -0.26 4.11 -18.94
N ARG A 377 -0.83 4.77 -19.95
CA ARG A 377 -0.62 6.20 -20.23
C ARG A 377 -1.52 7.05 -19.36
N PHE A 378 -1.24 7.08 -18.04
CA PHE A 378 -1.97 7.89 -17.06
C PHE A 378 -1.43 9.31 -16.91
N LYS A 379 -0.41 9.72 -17.68
CA LYS A 379 0.28 11.01 -17.50
C LYS A 379 -0.68 12.18 -17.32
N LYS A 380 -1.77 12.18 -18.08
CA LYS A 380 -2.80 13.24 -18.00
C LYS A 380 -3.57 13.23 -16.68
N LEU A 381 -3.93 12.05 -16.17
CA LEU A 381 -4.69 11.93 -14.93
C LEU A 381 -3.80 12.09 -13.68
N GLN A 382 -2.54 11.69 -13.75
CA GLN A 382 -1.58 11.81 -12.64
C GLN A 382 -1.27 13.27 -12.28
N ASN A 383 -1.49 14.22 -13.18
CA ASN A 383 -1.27 15.64 -12.93
C ASN A 383 -2.38 16.29 -12.08
N PHE A 384 -3.48 15.59 -11.82
CA PHE A 384 -4.53 16.10 -10.95
C PHE A 384 -4.18 15.86 -9.49
N HIS A 385 -4.32 16.90 -8.67
CA HIS A 385 -4.09 16.86 -7.22
C HIS A 385 -4.83 15.72 -6.50
N PHE A 386 -5.97 15.28 -7.03
CA PHE A 386 -6.70 14.12 -6.53
C PHE A 386 -5.86 12.84 -6.50
N PHE A 387 -4.92 12.69 -7.43
CA PHE A 387 -4.08 11.49 -7.55
C PHE A 387 -2.70 11.61 -6.90
N ASP A 388 -2.37 12.72 -6.23
CA ASP A 388 -1.06 12.91 -5.58
C ASP A 388 -0.73 11.81 -4.57
N SER A 389 -1.72 11.41 -3.76
CA SER A 389 -1.60 10.33 -2.77
C SER A 389 -2.40 9.06 -3.13
N ARG A 390 -2.97 9.01 -4.34
CA ARG A 390 -3.80 7.91 -4.85
C ARG A 390 -3.23 7.36 -6.13
N PRO A 391 -2.27 6.43 -6.07
CA PRO A 391 -1.67 5.84 -7.28
C PRO A 391 -2.74 5.16 -8.13
N ILE A 392 -2.73 5.50 -9.43
CA ILE A 392 -3.60 4.85 -10.42
C ILE A 392 -2.99 3.49 -10.73
N GLU A 393 -3.77 2.43 -10.51
CA GLU A 393 -3.36 1.05 -10.76
C GLU A 393 -3.47 0.71 -12.25
N TYR A 394 -4.64 0.95 -12.83
CA TYR A 394 -4.89 0.78 -14.26
C TYR A 394 -6.12 1.56 -14.72
N LYS A 395 -6.20 1.73 -16.02
CA LYS A 395 -7.30 2.35 -16.75
C LYS A 395 -7.78 1.38 -17.82
N GLU A 396 -9.08 1.14 -17.89
CA GLU A 396 -9.69 0.22 -18.85
C GLU A 396 -10.99 0.80 -19.43
N ASN A 397 -11.54 0.14 -20.45
CA ASN A 397 -12.81 0.53 -21.06
C ASN A 397 -12.80 1.99 -21.54
N ILE A 398 -11.81 2.35 -22.33
CA ILE A 398 -11.57 3.71 -22.77
C ILE A 398 -12.48 4.03 -23.94
N LEU A 399 -13.32 5.03 -23.77
CA LEU A 399 -14.19 5.59 -24.77
C LEU A 399 -13.72 7.01 -25.11
N GLN A 400 -13.46 7.32 -26.37
CA GLN A 400 -12.97 8.62 -26.79
C GLN A 400 -13.83 9.18 -27.91
N GLY A 401 -14.00 10.50 -27.88
CA GLY A 401 -14.73 11.24 -28.90
C GLY A 401 -14.39 12.73 -28.86
N THR A 402 -14.97 13.47 -29.79
CA THR A 402 -14.86 14.91 -29.86
C THR A 402 -16.26 15.52 -29.81
N TYR A 403 -16.45 16.57 -29.04
CA TYR A 403 -17.70 17.34 -29.05
C TYR A 403 -17.82 18.13 -30.36
N GLU A 404 -18.80 17.80 -31.19
CA GLU A 404 -19.01 18.41 -32.53
C GLU A 404 -19.15 19.94 -32.50
N GLN A 405 -19.79 20.48 -31.45
CA GLN A 405 -20.03 21.92 -31.32
C GLN A 405 -18.80 22.74 -30.93
N THR A 406 -17.89 22.17 -30.16
CA THR A 406 -16.76 22.88 -29.55
C THR A 406 -15.41 22.37 -30.04
N ASN A 407 -15.38 21.30 -30.81
CA ASN A 407 -14.19 20.60 -31.28
C ASN A 407 -13.23 20.23 -30.13
N VAL A 408 -13.80 19.88 -28.98
CA VAL A 408 -13.06 19.53 -27.76
C VAL A 408 -13.04 18.02 -27.59
N ASP A 409 -11.83 17.46 -27.46
CA ASP A 409 -11.64 16.05 -27.25
C ASP A 409 -12.00 15.64 -25.81
N TRP A 410 -12.71 14.55 -25.68
CA TRP A 410 -13.06 13.97 -24.41
C TRP A 410 -12.74 12.48 -24.36
N GLU A 411 -12.52 11.97 -23.15
CA GLU A 411 -12.26 10.58 -22.87
C GLU A 411 -13.04 10.16 -21.63
N ILE A 412 -13.76 9.05 -21.68
CA ILE A 412 -14.37 8.40 -20.54
C ILE A 412 -13.66 7.07 -20.35
N SER A 413 -13.24 6.78 -19.13
CA SER A 413 -12.54 5.53 -18.82
C SER A 413 -12.86 5.04 -17.41
N ASP A 414 -12.82 3.72 -17.23
CA ASP A 414 -12.89 3.13 -15.90
C ASP A 414 -11.48 3.14 -15.31
N VAL A 415 -11.31 3.88 -14.20
CA VAL A 415 -10.03 4.07 -13.52
C VAL A 415 -10.05 3.33 -12.20
N THR A 416 -9.05 2.50 -12.00
CA THR A 416 -8.80 1.86 -10.71
C THR A 416 -7.61 2.52 -10.05
N PHE A 417 -7.81 3.03 -8.86
CA PHE A 417 -6.78 3.66 -8.05
C PHE A 417 -6.83 3.14 -6.62
N SER A 418 -5.75 3.31 -5.88
CA SER A 418 -5.64 2.84 -4.51
C SER A 418 -5.34 3.97 -3.54
N GLU A 419 -5.80 3.83 -2.32
CA GLU A 419 -5.49 4.70 -1.19
C GLU A 419 -5.00 3.84 -0.04
N GLY A 420 -3.97 4.29 0.68
CA GLY A 420 -3.32 3.50 1.72
C GLY A 420 -2.23 2.57 1.18
N ALA A 421 -1.66 1.73 2.05
CA ALA A 421 -0.57 0.82 1.70
C ALA A 421 -0.76 -0.57 2.31
N MET A 422 -0.32 -1.58 1.61
CA MET A 422 -0.39 -2.99 1.99
C MET A 422 -1.78 -3.43 2.49
N LEU A 423 -1.88 -3.92 3.73
CA LEU A 423 -3.12 -4.43 4.32
C LEU A 423 -4.18 -3.34 4.58
N ALA A 424 -3.75 -2.07 4.63
CA ALA A 424 -4.65 -0.91 4.69
C ALA A 424 -4.91 -0.28 3.32
N LYS A 425 -4.49 -0.95 2.23
CA LYS A 425 -4.73 -0.51 0.86
C LYS A 425 -6.20 -0.69 0.52
N GLU A 426 -6.88 0.41 0.25
CA GLU A 426 -8.22 0.40 -0.31
C GLU A 426 -8.15 0.63 -1.82
N VAL A 427 -8.85 -0.19 -2.59
CA VAL A 427 -8.89 -0.09 -4.06
C VAL A 427 -10.25 0.45 -4.47
N TYR A 428 -10.23 1.52 -5.22
CA TYR A 428 -11.41 2.20 -5.72
C TYR A 428 -11.53 2.02 -7.23
N HIS A 429 -12.76 1.76 -7.68
CA HIS A 429 -13.12 1.71 -9.09
C HIS A 429 -14.06 2.88 -9.38
N SER A 430 -13.70 3.72 -10.33
CA SER A 430 -14.51 4.88 -10.70
C SER A 430 -14.49 5.06 -12.20
N THR A 431 -15.63 5.46 -12.76
CA THR A 431 -15.68 5.95 -14.15
C THR A 431 -15.39 7.44 -14.13
N MET A 432 -14.38 7.85 -14.87
CA MET A 432 -13.93 9.24 -14.95
C MET A 432 -14.03 9.77 -16.36
N GLN A 433 -14.42 11.03 -16.48
CA GLN A 433 -14.39 11.77 -17.73
C GLN A 433 -13.23 12.76 -17.71
N TYR A 434 -12.41 12.72 -18.73
CA TYR A 434 -11.36 13.69 -19.00
C TYR A 434 -11.77 14.53 -20.22
N VAL A 435 -11.62 15.85 -20.10
CA VAL A 435 -11.91 16.80 -21.20
C VAL A 435 -10.68 17.68 -21.38
N LYS A 436 -10.17 17.78 -22.61
CA LYS A 436 -9.06 18.66 -22.94
C LYS A 436 -9.58 20.05 -23.23
N LEU A 437 -9.43 20.98 -22.31
CA LEU A 437 -9.87 22.35 -22.50
C LEU A 437 -9.03 23.07 -23.56
N PRO A 438 -9.62 23.97 -24.37
CA PRO A 438 -8.92 24.69 -25.46
C PRO A 438 -7.96 25.76 -24.95
N LYS A 439 -8.10 26.18 -23.69
CA LYS A 439 -7.21 27.15 -23.01
C LYS A 439 -6.71 26.54 -21.71
N GLU A 440 -5.49 26.92 -21.34
CA GLU A 440 -4.97 26.59 -20.00
C GLU A 440 -5.79 27.31 -18.95
N VAL A 441 -6.31 26.56 -17.99
CA VAL A 441 -7.04 27.05 -16.84
C VAL A 441 -6.18 26.78 -15.62
N PRO A 442 -6.06 27.76 -14.68
CA PRO A 442 -5.35 27.53 -13.44
C PRO A 442 -5.88 26.28 -12.71
N PRO A 443 -5.05 25.58 -11.94
CA PRO A 443 -5.50 24.44 -11.18
C PRO A 443 -6.64 24.83 -10.24
N PHE A 444 -7.73 24.11 -10.31
CA PHE A 444 -8.87 24.33 -9.41
C PHE A 444 -9.50 23.00 -8.99
N ILE A 445 -10.16 23.02 -7.83
CA ILE A 445 -10.95 21.93 -7.31
C ILE A 445 -12.36 22.44 -7.05
N LEU A 446 -13.34 21.80 -7.69
CA LEU A 446 -14.76 22.08 -7.47
C LEU A 446 -15.40 20.87 -6.80
N ARG A 447 -16.01 21.08 -5.63
CA ARG A 447 -16.78 20.05 -4.93
C ARG A 447 -18.01 20.66 -4.25
N ARG A 448 -18.96 19.80 -3.89
CA ARG A 448 -20.10 20.26 -3.10
C ARG A 448 -19.63 20.72 -1.73
N GLU A 449 -20.08 21.89 -1.29
CA GLU A 449 -19.70 22.42 0.02
C GLU A 449 -20.36 21.62 1.15
N GLU A 450 -19.58 21.25 2.15
CA GLU A 450 -20.05 20.55 3.33
C GLU A 450 -19.84 21.43 4.58
N LEU A 451 -20.68 21.22 5.62
CA LEU A 451 -20.60 21.98 6.88
C LEU A 451 -19.21 21.99 7.52
N VAL A 452 -18.48 20.89 7.34
CA VAL A 452 -17.11 20.73 7.85
C VAL A 452 -16.12 21.65 7.14
N ASP A 453 -16.31 21.89 5.83
CA ASP A 453 -15.45 22.78 5.06
C ASP A 453 -15.53 24.21 5.59
N ARG A 454 -16.73 24.68 5.97
CA ARG A 454 -16.96 26.01 6.56
C ARG A 454 -16.27 26.23 7.90
N VAL A 455 -16.20 25.19 8.73
CA VAL A 455 -15.56 25.28 10.05
C VAL A 455 -14.04 25.24 9.92
N PHE A 456 -13.50 24.41 9.02
CA PHE A 456 -12.06 24.25 8.85
C PHE A 456 -11.40 25.38 8.05
N ASP A 457 -12.10 26.04 7.12
CA ASP A 457 -11.54 27.20 6.42
C ASP A 457 -11.28 28.40 7.33
N ARG A 458 -12.02 28.50 8.44
CA ARG A 458 -11.76 29.52 9.48
C ARG A 458 -10.51 29.19 10.33
N VAL A 459 -10.07 27.93 10.37
CA VAL A 459 -8.95 27.45 11.19
C VAL A 459 -7.68 27.21 10.35
N ARG A 460 -7.82 26.94 9.06
CA ARG A 460 -6.69 26.68 8.16
C ARG A 460 -6.07 27.98 7.61
N VAL A 461 -5.15 28.55 8.34
CA VAL A 461 -4.27 29.65 7.90
C VAL A 461 -3.17 29.18 6.92
N PHE A 462 -3.02 27.87 6.66
CA PHE A 462 -1.91 27.29 5.91
C PHE A 462 -2.40 26.37 4.76
N GLY A 463 -3.03 26.94 3.74
CA GLY A 463 -3.34 26.25 2.48
C GLY A 463 -2.85 27.06 1.29
N THR A 464 -2.27 26.40 0.29
CA THR A 464 -1.76 27.03 -0.93
C THR A 464 -2.85 27.47 -1.91
N MET A 465 -4.07 26.95 -1.80
CA MET A 465 -5.20 27.30 -2.65
C MET A 465 -6.25 28.11 -1.87
N LYS A 466 -6.69 29.22 -2.41
CA LYS A 466 -7.70 30.11 -1.81
C LYS A 466 -9.11 29.67 -2.19
N ASP A 467 -10.06 29.88 -1.29
CA ASP A 467 -11.49 29.75 -1.59
C ASP A 467 -11.94 30.90 -2.51
N ILE A 468 -12.56 30.54 -3.63
CA ILE A 468 -13.01 31.49 -4.64
C ILE A 468 -14.53 31.59 -4.54
N ASN A 469 -15.01 32.76 -4.10
CA ASN A 469 -16.41 33.07 -3.97
C ASN A 469 -16.87 33.98 -5.12
N PHE A 470 -17.89 33.54 -5.86
CA PHE A 470 -18.48 34.31 -6.97
C PHE A 470 -19.48 35.35 -6.45
N LYS A 471 -19.10 36.61 -6.44
CA LYS A 471 -19.99 37.72 -6.03
C LYS A 471 -21.25 37.80 -6.89
N ASN A 472 -21.17 37.43 -8.16
CA ASN A 472 -22.28 37.48 -9.13
C ASN A 472 -23.19 36.23 -9.07
N ASN A 473 -22.82 35.19 -8.35
CA ASN A 473 -23.63 33.97 -8.18
C ASN A 473 -23.47 33.39 -6.77
N PRO A 474 -24.07 34.07 -5.77
CA PRO A 474 -23.90 33.67 -4.37
C PRO A 474 -24.55 32.33 -4.03
N GLU A 475 -25.55 31.88 -4.78
CA GLU A 475 -26.20 30.60 -4.61
C GLU A 475 -25.26 29.45 -4.99
N PHE A 476 -24.49 29.62 -6.07
CA PHE A 476 -23.47 28.65 -6.47
C PHE A 476 -22.39 28.50 -5.38
N SER A 477 -21.88 29.63 -4.86
CA SER A 477 -20.87 29.65 -3.81
C SER A 477 -21.36 29.11 -2.46
N LYS A 478 -22.67 29.02 -2.23
CA LYS A 478 -23.26 28.36 -1.05
C LYS A 478 -23.36 26.83 -1.19
N GLN A 479 -23.45 26.34 -2.41
CA GLN A 479 -23.61 24.91 -2.70
C GLN A 479 -22.30 24.22 -3.04
N TYR A 480 -21.38 24.96 -3.63
CA TYR A 480 -20.13 24.42 -4.14
C TYR A 480 -18.93 25.18 -3.57
N TYR A 481 -17.94 24.42 -3.22
CA TYR A 481 -16.67 24.89 -2.73
C TYR A 481 -15.66 24.87 -3.88
N LEU A 482 -15.15 26.04 -4.28
CA LEU A 482 -14.16 26.18 -5.33
C LEU A 482 -12.85 26.66 -4.74
N LYS A 483 -11.80 25.87 -4.88
CA LYS A 483 -10.43 26.28 -4.58
C LYS A 483 -9.61 26.36 -5.84
N GLY A 484 -8.81 27.41 -5.95
CA GLY A 484 -7.89 27.61 -7.05
C GLY A 484 -6.80 28.62 -6.68
N ASP A 485 -5.79 28.72 -7.58
CA ASP A 485 -4.73 29.73 -7.49
C ASP A 485 -5.16 31.07 -8.06
#